data_f679adbdce4b48033f5847aa7f214c5e
#
_entry.id   f679adbdce4b48033f5847aa7f214c5e
#
_cell.length_a   1.000
_cell.length_b   1.000
_cell.length_c   1.000
_cell.angle_alpha   90.00
_cell.angle_beta   90.00
_cell.angle_gamma   90.00
#
_symmetry.space_group_name_H-M   'P 1'
#
loop_
_entity.id
_entity.type
_entity.pdbx_description
1 polymer ?
#
loop_
_entity_poly.entity_id
_entity_poly.type
_entity_poly.pdbx_seq_one_letter_code
_entity_poly.pdbx_strand_id
1 'polypeptide(L)'
;LDIVELVSICPECHAYLYLGLYNEHHRDQLRKITDAIHAAGGKAGVQIWHGGFVPEEFFDKTNKLETPDTLTVERIHEIVKQFGYSANLAVEAGFDALEFHGAHTYLPHEFMNPSLNKRTDEYGNQSLENRCRFNLEVIREMRKNMPEDMPLLMRLDAIDEMLPAVTTQDETVQFINWAAEGGVDAIDLS
;
A
#
# COMPACT_ATOMS: atom_id res chain seq x y z
N LEU A 1 -10.04 14.32 -10.51
CA LEU A 1 -9.31 13.76 -9.39
C LEU A 1 -7.83 13.76 -9.75
N ASP A 2 -7.03 14.44 -8.93
CA ASP A 2 -5.56 14.42 -9.03
C ASP A 2 -5.02 13.56 -7.90
N ILE A 3 -4.23 12.52 -8.20
CA ILE A 3 -3.64 11.63 -7.20
C ILE A 3 -2.19 12.04 -6.98
N VAL A 4 -1.88 12.44 -5.74
CA VAL A 4 -0.51 12.60 -5.27
C VAL A 4 0.08 11.21 -5.06
N GLU A 5 1.12 10.89 -5.83
CA GLU A 5 1.69 9.55 -5.81
C GLU A 5 2.79 9.39 -4.75
N LEU A 6 2.89 8.14 -4.30
CA LEU A 6 3.89 7.55 -3.44
C LEU A 6 4.22 8.33 -2.18
N VAL A 7 3.29 8.31 -1.23
CA VAL A 7 3.60 8.70 0.14
C VAL A 7 3.90 7.47 1.00
N SER A 8 5.04 7.46 1.67
CA SER A 8 5.45 6.35 2.53
C SER A 8 4.77 6.42 3.90
N ILE A 9 4.48 5.23 4.46
CA ILE A 9 3.82 5.07 5.77
C ILE A 9 4.80 5.08 6.95
N CYS A 10 6.09 5.00 6.70
CA CYS A 10 7.13 4.93 7.72
C CYS A 10 8.48 5.44 7.15
N PRO A 11 9.41 5.89 8.01
CA PRO A 11 10.73 6.31 7.55
C PRO A 11 11.58 5.14 7.03
N GLU A 12 11.35 3.92 7.53
CA GLU A 12 12.12 2.72 7.16
C GLU A 12 11.71 2.13 5.81
N CYS A 13 10.52 2.45 5.32
CA CYS A 13 9.92 1.81 4.16
C CYS A 13 10.16 2.53 2.83
N HIS A 14 11.07 3.51 2.79
CA HIS A 14 11.35 4.26 1.58
C HIS A 14 12.83 4.67 1.44
N ALA A 15 13.26 4.88 0.19
CA ALA A 15 14.43 5.69 -0.08
C ALA A 15 14.10 7.18 0.17
N TYR A 16 15.09 7.96 0.62
CA TYR A 16 14.97 9.38 1.04
C TYR A 16 14.40 10.36 -0.01
N LEU A 17 14.04 9.88 -1.19
CA LEU A 17 13.52 10.70 -2.29
C LEU A 17 11.99 10.79 -2.35
N TYR A 18 11.26 10.06 -1.52
CA TYR A 18 9.79 10.02 -1.57
C TYR A 18 9.14 10.86 -0.47
N LEU A 19 7.90 11.29 -0.73
CA LEU A 19 7.07 11.96 0.27
C LEU A 19 6.71 10.99 1.39
N GLY A 20 6.55 11.49 2.60
CA GLY A 20 6.07 10.72 3.74
C GLY A 20 4.67 11.15 4.18
N LEU A 21 3.94 10.22 4.79
CA LEU A 21 2.68 10.50 5.49
C LEU A 21 2.58 9.63 6.74
N TYR A 22 3.53 9.81 7.67
CA TYR A 22 3.64 9.03 8.90
C TYR A 22 3.75 9.88 10.17
N ASN A 23 3.49 11.19 10.07
CA ASN A 23 3.41 12.12 11.21
C ASN A 23 2.60 13.36 10.86
N GLU A 24 2.27 14.13 11.88
CA GLU A 24 1.45 15.36 11.75
C GLU A 24 2.12 16.44 10.89
N HIS A 25 3.47 16.54 10.92
CA HIS A 25 4.17 17.48 10.06
C HIS A 25 3.92 17.20 8.57
N HIS A 26 3.99 15.93 8.16
CA HIS A 26 3.69 15.53 6.78
C HIS A 26 2.24 15.82 6.41
N ARG A 27 1.27 15.50 7.29
CA ARG A 27 -0.13 15.86 7.13
C ARG A 27 -0.30 17.37 6.85
N ASP A 28 0.34 18.22 7.65
CA ASP A 28 0.19 19.68 7.54
C ASP A 28 0.83 20.24 6.25
N GLN A 29 1.89 19.61 5.73
CA GLN A 29 2.45 19.96 4.43
C GLN A 29 1.55 19.50 3.27
N LEU A 30 1.02 18.28 3.32
CA LEU A 30 0.12 17.75 2.29
C LEU A 30 -1.23 18.49 2.27
N ARG A 31 -1.72 18.98 3.40
CA ARG A 31 -2.91 19.82 3.46
C ARG A 31 -2.80 21.07 2.56
N LYS A 32 -1.63 21.65 2.41
CA LYS A 32 -1.43 22.80 1.51
C LYS A 32 -1.67 22.41 0.04
N ILE A 33 -1.41 21.17 -0.32
CA ILE A 33 -1.66 20.63 -1.67
C ILE A 33 -3.16 20.41 -1.86
N THR A 34 -3.83 19.77 -0.91
CA THR A 34 -5.29 19.55 -0.99
C THR A 34 -6.05 20.86 -1.01
N ASP A 35 -5.68 21.83 -0.17
CA ASP A 35 -6.28 23.17 -0.16
C ASP A 35 -6.14 23.88 -1.51
N ALA A 36 -4.97 23.78 -2.15
CA ALA A 36 -4.73 24.38 -3.47
C ALA A 36 -5.56 23.70 -4.58
N ILE A 37 -5.67 22.37 -4.57
CA ILE A 37 -6.49 21.59 -5.51
C ILE A 37 -7.98 21.97 -5.32
N HIS A 38 -8.45 22.03 -4.07
CA HIS A 38 -9.83 22.38 -3.76
C HIS A 38 -10.15 23.82 -4.15
N ALA A 39 -9.23 24.77 -3.92
CA ALA A 39 -9.40 26.15 -4.36
C ALA A 39 -9.53 26.29 -5.88
N ALA A 40 -8.94 25.37 -6.64
CA ALA A 40 -9.11 25.28 -8.10
C ALA A 40 -10.36 24.50 -8.54
N GLY A 41 -11.19 24.01 -7.59
CA GLY A 41 -12.40 23.20 -7.87
C GLY A 41 -12.12 21.74 -8.17
N GLY A 42 -10.91 21.25 -7.90
CA GLY A 42 -10.50 19.87 -8.10
C GLY A 42 -10.81 18.95 -6.91
N LYS A 43 -10.54 17.67 -7.06
CA LYS A 43 -10.55 16.63 -6.04
C LYS A 43 -9.16 16.03 -5.92
N ALA A 44 -8.69 15.83 -4.68
CA ALA A 44 -7.36 15.33 -4.36
C ALA A 44 -7.41 13.88 -3.86
N GLY A 45 -6.62 13.00 -4.46
CA GLY A 45 -6.34 11.66 -3.95
C GLY A 45 -4.89 11.54 -3.50
N VAL A 46 -4.57 10.49 -2.75
CA VAL A 46 -3.19 10.17 -2.39
C VAL A 46 -2.94 8.66 -2.45
N GLN A 47 -1.81 8.28 -3.05
CA GLN A 47 -1.37 6.90 -3.13
C GLN A 47 -0.44 6.59 -1.95
N ILE A 48 -0.85 5.63 -1.09
CA ILE A 48 -0.15 5.21 0.12
C ILE A 48 0.66 3.94 -0.17
N TRP A 49 1.91 3.90 0.29
CA TRP A 49 2.90 2.95 -0.18
C TRP A 49 3.86 2.47 0.91
N HIS A 50 4.35 1.22 0.76
CA HIS A 50 5.49 0.65 1.45
C HIS A 50 6.44 0.00 0.45
N GLY A 51 7.69 0.46 0.40
CA GLY A 51 8.65 0.11 -0.62
C GLY A 51 9.06 -1.37 -0.70
N GLY A 52 9.06 -2.07 0.43
CA GLY A 52 9.55 -3.46 0.43
C GLY A 52 11.02 -3.53 0.04
N PHE A 53 11.29 -4.25 -1.04
CA PHE A 53 12.62 -4.29 -1.65
C PHE A 53 12.95 -2.95 -2.31
N VAL A 54 13.95 -2.25 -1.78
CA VAL A 54 14.53 -1.06 -2.40
C VAL A 54 15.93 -1.40 -2.89
N PRO A 55 16.28 -1.14 -4.16
CA PRO A 55 17.63 -1.41 -4.68
C PRO A 55 18.72 -0.75 -3.82
N GLU A 56 19.86 -1.45 -3.63
CA GLU A 56 20.95 -1.04 -2.72
C GLU A 56 21.47 0.38 -2.99
N GLU A 57 21.42 0.84 -4.23
CA GLU A 57 21.81 2.18 -4.66
C GLU A 57 20.95 3.32 -4.08
N PHE A 58 19.72 3.00 -3.64
CA PHE A 58 18.79 3.94 -3.02
C PHE A 58 18.70 3.78 -1.50
N PHE A 59 19.48 2.85 -0.91
CA PHE A 59 19.49 2.67 0.54
C PHE A 59 20.25 3.79 1.24
N ASP A 60 19.60 4.41 2.20
CA ASP A 60 20.32 4.88 3.38
C ASP A 60 20.81 3.64 4.13
N LYS A 61 22.12 3.52 4.36
CA LYS A 61 22.76 2.36 5.01
C LYS A 61 22.23 2.04 6.42
N THR A 62 21.33 2.86 6.94
CA THR A 62 20.64 2.67 8.22
C THR A 62 19.32 1.93 8.09
N ASN A 63 18.73 1.85 6.89
CA ASN A 63 17.44 1.21 6.66
C ASN A 63 17.61 -0.30 6.42
N LYS A 64 16.82 -1.09 7.14
CA LYS A 64 16.75 -2.54 6.95
C LYS A 64 15.83 -2.85 5.78
N LEU A 65 16.23 -3.84 4.98
CA LEU A 65 15.38 -4.42 3.96
C LEU A 65 14.16 -5.07 4.60
N GLU A 66 12.97 -4.58 4.29
CA GLU A 66 11.69 -5.15 4.74
C GLU A 66 11.00 -5.87 3.57
N THR A 67 11.24 -7.19 3.47
CA THR A 67 10.58 -8.07 2.49
C THR A 67 9.72 -9.10 3.24
N PRO A 68 8.82 -9.83 2.57
CA PRO A 68 8.07 -10.90 3.23
C PRO A 68 8.96 -11.83 4.04
N ASP A 69 10.13 -12.22 3.53
CA ASP A 69 11.02 -13.20 4.14
C ASP A 69 11.80 -12.66 5.35
N THR A 70 12.00 -11.34 5.45
CA THR A 70 12.75 -10.71 6.54
C THR A 70 11.88 -10.21 7.69
N LEU A 71 10.58 -10.04 7.44
CA LEU A 71 9.63 -9.53 8.43
C LEU A 71 9.22 -10.59 9.45
N THR A 72 9.17 -10.20 10.74
CA THR A 72 8.45 -10.99 11.75
C THR A 72 6.94 -10.73 11.65
N VAL A 73 6.12 -11.62 12.22
CA VAL A 73 4.66 -11.43 12.27
C VAL A 73 4.28 -10.17 13.04
N GLU A 74 4.99 -9.88 14.13
CA GLU A 74 4.80 -8.66 14.91
C GLU A 74 5.04 -7.41 14.05
N ARG A 75 6.11 -7.41 13.24
CA ARG A 75 6.41 -6.29 12.35
C ARG A 75 5.38 -6.15 11.23
N ILE A 76 4.87 -7.25 10.69
CA ILE A 76 3.74 -7.24 9.74
C ILE A 76 2.53 -6.52 10.35
N HIS A 77 2.14 -6.87 11.58
CA HIS A 77 1.04 -6.21 12.28
C HIS A 77 1.30 -4.71 12.54
N GLU A 78 2.54 -4.32 12.81
CA GLU A 78 2.91 -2.90 12.93
C GLU A 78 2.75 -2.16 11.60
N ILE A 79 3.21 -2.75 10.49
CA ILE A 79 3.07 -2.17 9.14
C ILE A 79 1.59 -2.00 8.79
N VAL A 80 0.75 -2.99 9.07
CA VAL A 80 -0.70 -2.89 8.88
C VAL A 80 -1.28 -1.68 9.62
N LYS A 81 -0.89 -1.47 10.89
CA LYS A 81 -1.32 -0.30 11.67
C LYS A 81 -0.77 1.02 11.12
N GLN A 82 0.46 1.02 10.59
CA GLN A 82 1.05 2.20 9.96
C GLN A 82 0.26 2.62 8.71
N PHE A 83 -0.23 1.68 7.89
CA PHE A 83 -1.14 1.98 6.80
C PHE A 83 -2.44 2.64 7.29
N GLY A 84 -3.06 2.09 8.34
CA GLY A 84 -4.25 2.70 8.95
C GLY A 84 -3.98 4.10 9.50
N TYR A 85 -2.86 4.32 10.17
CA TYR A 85 -2.48 5.64 10.67
C TYR A 85 -2.25 6.64 9.53
N SER A 86 -1.57 6.23 8.46
CA SER A 86 -1.39 7.07 7.27
C SER A 86 -2.71 7.39 6.58
N ALA A 87 -3.65 6.44 6.53
CA ALA A 87 -5.00 6.68 6.02
C ALA A 87 -5.72 7.77 6.85
N ASN A 88 -5.66 7.71 8.19
CA ASN A 88 -6.21 8.76 9.05
C ASN A 88 -5.56 10.13 8.78
N LEU A 89 -4.22 10.19 8.67
CA LEU A 89 -3.51 11.43 8.37
C LEU A 89 -3.90 12.00 7.00
N ALA A 90 -4.17 11.14 6.00
CA ALA A 90 -4.66 11.57 4.69
C ALA A 90 -6.05 12.19 4.77
N VAL A 91 -6.96 11.58 5.53
CA VAL A 91 -8.29 12.15 5.81
C VAL A 91 -8.16 13.53 6.49
N GLU A 92 -7.34 13.62 7.53
CA GLU A 92 -7.08 14.88 8.22
C GLU A 92 -6.41 15.94 7.30
N ALA A 93 -5.58 15.52 6.35
CA ALA A 93 -4.97 16.42 5.36
C ALA A 93 -5.98 16.92 4.31
N GLY A 94 -7.21 16.36 4.27
CA GLY A 94 -8.27 16.81 3.39
C GLY A 94 -8.28 16.12 2.02
N PHE A 95 -7.65 14.96 1.86
CA PHE A 95 -7.80 14.16 0.64
C PHE A 95 -9.22 13.64 0.49
N ASP A 96 -9.71 13.55 -0.76
CA ASP A 96 -11.06 13.08 -1.12
C ASP A 96 -11.09 11.59 -1.44
N ALA A 97 -9.93 10.97 -1.72
CA ALA A 97 -9.80 9.55 -2.02
C ALA A 97 -8.42 9.03 -1.59
N LEU A 98 -8.34 7.75 -1.25
CA LEU A 98 -7.08 7.06 -0.99
C LEU A 98 -6.84 5.97 -2.03
N GLU A 99 -5.58 5.72 -2.36
CA GLU A 99 -5.16 4.60 -3.16
C GLU A 99 -4.11 3.78 -2.43
N PHE A 100 -4.38 2.49 -2.25
CA PHE A 100 -3.41 1.54 -1.71
C PHE A 100 -2.54 1.00 -2.85
N HIS A 101 -1.23 1.20 -2.78
CA HIS A 101 -0.30 0.72 -3.79
C HIS A 101 0.05 -0.76 -3.57
N GLY A 102 -0.53 -1.64 -4.38
CA GLY A 102 -0.35 -3.09 -4.32
C GLY A 102 0.40 -3.71 -5.51
N ALA A 103 1.17 -2.91 -6.24
CA ALA A 103 1.81 -3.27 -7.51
C ALA A 103 3.34 -3.09 -7.48
N HIS A 104 4.02 -3.37 -8.62
CA HIS A 104 5.38 -2.95 -8.97
C HIS A 104 6.48 -3.49 -8.06
N THR A 105 6.36 -4.74 -7.60
CA THR A 105 7.31 -5.40 -6.68
C THR A 105 7.53 -4.71 -5.34
N TYR A 106 6.62 -3.82 -4.93
CA TYR A 106 6.61 -3.26 -3.58
C TYR A 106 6.05 -4.26 -2.57
N LEU A 107 6.22 -4.01 -1.29
CA LEU A 107 5.92 -4.99 -0.23
C LEU A 107 4.54 -5.68 -0.37
N PRO A 108 3.42 -4.97 -0.68
CA PRO A 108 2.14 -5.62 -0.88
C PRO A 108 2.11 -6.59 -2.06
N HIS A 109 2.77 -6.24 -3.18
CA HIS A 109 2.93 -7.15 -4.31
C HIS A 109 3.84 -8.34 -3.97
N GLU A 110 4.95 -8.11 -3.26
CA GLU A 110 5.86 -9.17 -2.84
C GLU A 110 5.16 -10.25 -2.03
N PHE A 111 4.23 -9.89 -1.11
CA PHE A 111 3.44 -10.86 -0.36
C PHE A 111 2.57 -11.74 -1.28
N MET A 112 1.94 -11.15 -2.31
CA MET A 112 1.07 -11.87 -3.23
C MET A 112 1.83 -12.75 -4.20
N ASN A 113 3.04 -12.36 -4.59
CA ASN A 113 3.78 -13.05 -5.65
C ASN A 113 4.48 -14.32 -5.15
N PRO A 114 4.18 -15.51 -5.73
CA PRO A 114 4.77 -16.77 -5.29
C PRO A 114 6.27 -16.91 -5.56
N SER A 115 6.85 -16.06 -6.44
CA SER A 115 8.30 -16.02 -6.65
C SER A 115 9.04 -15.24 -5.58
N LEU A 116 8.39 -14.26 -4.96
CA LEU A 116 8.99 -13.33 -4.00
C LEU A 116 8.71 -13.74 -2.55
N ASN A 117 7.53 -14.24 -2.25
CA ASN A 117 7.15 -14.71 -0.91
C ASN A 117 7.61 -16.16 -0.67
N LYS A 118 8.56 -16.36 0.20
CA LYS A 118 9.07 -17.69 0.61
C LYS A 118 8.66 -18.09 2.03
N ARG A 119 7.78 -17.34 2.66
CA ARG A 119 7.28 -17.62 4.01
C ARG A 119 6.51 -18.95 4.05
N THR A 120 6.49 -19.54 5.24
CA THR A 120 5.80 -20.81 5.51
C THR A 120 4.75 -20.69 6.64
N ASP A 121 4.50 -19.48 7.13
CA ASP A 121 3.46 -19.16 8.12
C ASP A 121 2.14 -18.73 7.45
N GLU A 122 1.23 -18.13 8.23
CA GLU A 122 -0.07 -17.68 7.74
C GLU A 122 -0.04 -16.55 6.67
N TYR A 123 1.13 -15.93 6.44
CA TYR A 123 1.37 -14.96 5.36
C TYR A 123 2.13 -15.56 4.19
N GLY A 124 2.33 -16.86 4.19
CA GLY A 124 3.26 -17.55 3.30
C GLY A 124 2.65 -18.06 1.99
N ASN A 125 3.47 -18.76 1.22
CA ASN A 125 3.21 -19.15 -0.16
C ASN A 125 2.39 -20.45 -0.32
N GLN A 126 1.79 -20.98 0.75
CA GLN A 126 1.09 -22.27 0.72
C GLN A 126 -0.29 -22.21 0.06
N SER A 127 -0.93 -21.04 0.11
CA SER A 127 -2.22 -20.79 -0.53
C SER A 127 -2.36 -19.34 -0.97
N LEU A 128 -3.32 -19.07 -1.85
CA LEU A 128 -3.66 -17.72 -2.26
C LEU A 128 -4.15 -16.87 -1.07
N GLU A 129 -4.94 -17.46 -0.18
CA GLU A 129 -5.45 -16.78 1.03
C GLU A 129 -4.30 -16.30 1.91
N ASN A 130 -3.26 -17.12 2.08
CA ASN A 130 -2.09 -16.74 2.87
C ASN A 130 -1.30 -15.60 2.20
N ARG A 131 -1.04 -15.70 0.89
CA ARG A 131 -0.37 -14.64 0.14
C ARG A 131 -1.12 -13.31 0.15
N CYS A 132 -2.45 -13.37 0.12
CA CYS A 132 -3.30 -12.18 0.11
C CYS A 132 -3.59 -11.61 1.50
N ARG A 133 -3.31 -12.35 2.58
CA ARG A 133 -3.65 -11.99 3.96
C ARG A 133 -3.17 -10.60 4.34
N PHE A 134 -1.89 -10.29 4.11
CA PHE A 134 -1.30 -8.99 4.41
C PHE A 134 -2.11 -7.85 3.76
N ASN A 135 -2.36 -7.95 2.46
CA ASN A 135 -3.07 -6.92 1.71
C ASN A 135 -4.52 -6.74 2.21
N LEU A 136 -5.21 -7.85 2.51
CA LEU A 136 -6.57 -7.79 3.04
C LEU A 136 -6.63 -7.19 4.45
N GLU A 137 -5.62 -7.42 5.28
CA GLU A 137 -5.51 -6.79 6.59
C GLU A 137 -5.24 -5.29 6.47
N VAL A 138 -4.35 -4.87 5.55
CA VAL A 138 -4.09 -3.46 5.24
C VAL A 138 -5.36 -2.77 4.75
N ILE A 139 -6.08 -3.34 3.78
CA ILE A 139 -7.34 -2.78 3.26
C ILE A 139 -8.34 -2.55 4.38
N ARG A 140 -8.56 -3.56 5.23
CA ARG A 140 -9.49 -3.45 6.37
C ARG A 140 -9.04 -2.42 7.38
N GLU A 141 -7.74 -2.32 7.64
CA GLU A 141 -7.20 -1.36 8.59
C GLU A 141 -7.28 0.08 8.05
N MET A 142 -6.98 0.31 6.76
CA MET A 142 -7.20 1.60 6.13
C MET A 142 -8.68 2.00 6.19
N ARG A 143 -9.60 1.09 5.82
CA ARG A 143 -11.04 1.35 5.83
C ARG A 143 -11.57 1.75 7.20
N LYS A 144 -11.05 1.18 8.30
CA LYS A 144 -11.41 1.58 9.67
C LYS A 144 -10.99 3.01 10.02
N ASN A 145 -10.01 3.55 9.34
CA ASN A 145 -9.39 4.84 9.63
C ASN A 145 -9.78 5.94 8.62
N MET A 146 -10.82 5.70 7.81
CA MET A 146 -11.34 6.64 6.83
C MET A 146 -12.87 6.66 6.84
N PRO A 147 -13.53 7.76 6.39
CA PRO A 147 -14.98 7.82 6.25
C PRO A 147 -15.53 6.71 5.35
N GLU A 148 -16.74 6.22 5.65
CA GLU A 148 -17.38 5.13 4.91
C GLU A 148 -17.63 5.50 3.43
N ASP A 149 -17.96 6.76 3.17
CA ASP A 149 -18.26 7.30 1.84
C ASP A 149 -17.01 7.79 1.07
N MET A 150 -15.83 7.73 1.67
CA MET A 150 -14.57 8.11 1.01
C MET A 150 -14.04 6.96 0.17
N PRO A 151 -13.80 7.15 -1.15
CA PRO A 151 -13.29 6.11 -2.02
C PRO A 151 -11.92 5.57 -1.58
N LEU A 152 -11.79 4.23 -1.55
CA LEU A 152 -10.54 3.51 -1.44
C LEU A 152 -10.26 2.78 -2.76
N LEU A 153 -9.25 3.24 -3.47
CA LEU A 153 -8.74 2.60 -4.67
C LEU A 153 -7.58 1.66 -4.31
N MET A 154 -7.29 0.71 -5.19
CA MET A 154 -6.09 -0.11 -5.10
C MET A 154 -5.41 -0.21 -6.46
N ARG A 155 -4.12 0.13 -6.52
CA ARG A 155 -3.30 -0.16 -7.68
C ARG A 155 -2.78 -1.57 -7.61
N LEU A 156 -2.95 -2.34 -8.68
CA LEU A 156 -2.64 -3.77 -8.74
C LEU A 156 -2.04 -4.13 -10.11
N ASP A 157 -1.02 -4.99 -10.11
CA ASP A 157 -0.52 -5.57 -11.35
C ASP A 157 -1.52 -6.58 -11.90
N ALA A 158 -1.93 -6.41 -13.16
CA ALA A 158 -2.86 -7.33 -13.82
C ALA A 158 -2.21 -8.68 -14.10
N ILE A 159 -0.96 -8.64 -14.57
CA ILE A 159 -0.12 -9.80 -14.90
C ILE A 159 1.33 -9.43 -14.61
N ASP A 160 2.06 -10.31 -13.97
CA ASP A 160 3.49 -10.17 -13.72
C ASP A 160 4.26 -11.24 -14.53
N GLU A 161 4.57 -10.93 -15.78
CA GLU A 161 5.29 -11.85 -16.68
C GLU A 161 6.81 -11.85 -16.47
N MET A 162 7.34 -10.97 -15.64
CA MET A 162 8.80 -10.82 -15.46
C MET A 162 9.39 -11.82 -14.46
N LEU A 163 8.57 -12.47 -13.66
CA LEU A 163 8.99 -13.40 -12.61
C LEU A 163 8.71 -14.86 -12.99
N PRO A 164 9.50 -15.83 -12.49
CA PRO A 164 9.37 -17.27 -12.84
C PRO A 164 8.05 -17.90 -12.42
N ALA A 165 7.45 -17.45 -11.34
CA ALA A 165 6.12 -17.84 -10.89
C ALA A 165 5.33 -16.58 -10.59
N VAL A 166 4.11 -16.49 -11.10
CA VAL A 166 3.27 -15.32 -11.09
C VAL A 166 1.95 -15.61 -10.38
N THR A 167 1.29 -14.57 -9.90
CA THR A 167 -0.12 -14.63 -9.56
C THR A 167 -0.90 -14.79 -10.87
N THR A 168 -1.70 -15.84 -11.00
CA THR A 168 -2.48 -16.09 -12.23
C THR A 168 -3.64 -15.09 -12.35
N GLN A 169 -4.20 -14.96 -13.55
CA GLN A 169 -5.37 -14.11 -13.76
C GLN A 169 -6.57 -14.53 -12.88
N ASP A 170 -6.81 -15.83 -12.73
CA ASP A 170 -7.90 -16.31 -11.86
C ASP A 170 -7.64 -15.97 -10.39
N GLU A 171 -6.39 -16.07 -9.92
CA GLU A 171 -6.00 -15.65 -8.58
C GLU A 171 -6.12 -14.13 -8.39
N THR A 172 -5.76 -13.34 -9.41
CA THR A 172 -5.95 -11.88 -9.40
C THR A 172 -7.43 -11.52 -9.29
N VAL A 173 -8.29 -12.14 -10.10
CA VAL A 173 -9.75 -11.94 -10.02
C VAL A 173 -10.30 -12.34 -8.66
N GLN A 174 -9.83 -13.48 -8.10
CA GLN A 174 -10.25 -13.90 -6.76
C GLN A 174 -9.81 -12.91 -5.69
N PHE A 175 -8.59 -12.40 -5.76
CA PHE A 175 -8.12 -11.37 -4.84
C PHE A 175 -8.93 -10.06 -4.96
N ILE A 176 -9.25 -9.62 -6.17
CA ILE A 176 -10.09 -8.42 -6.42
C ILE A 176 -11.46 -8.57 -5.72
N ASN A 177 -12.09 -9.75 -5.81
CA ASN A 177 -13.35 -10.01 -5.12
C ASN A 177 -13.19 -9.87 -3.59
N TRP A 178 -12.15 -10.44 -3.00
CA TRP A 178 -11.87 -10.30 -1.57
C TRP A 178 -11.50 -8.87 -1.16
N ALA A 179 -10.80 -8.14 -2.02
CA ALA A 179 -10.47 -6.73 -1.79
C ALA A 179 -11.74 -5.86 -1.78
N ALA A 180 -12.66 -6.10 -2.72
CA ALA A 180 -13.96 -5.43 -2.76
C ALA A 180 -14.79 -5.73 -1.51
N GLU A 181 -14.86 -6.99 -1.06
CA GLU A 181 -15.48 -7.37 0.21
C GLU A 181 -14.81 -6.70 1.42
N GLY A 182 -13.51 -6.44 1.33
CA GLY A 182 -12.70 -5.73 2.32
C GLY A 182 -12.90 -4.22 2.33
N GLY A 183 -13.55 -3.66 1.29
CA GLY A 183 -13.88 -2.24 1.19
C GLY A 183 -13.12 -1.44 0.12
N VAL A 184 -12.48 -2.10 -0.85
CA VAL A 184 -11.94 -1.43 -2.05
C VAL A 184 -13.08 -1.12 -3.02
N ASP A 185 -13.16 0.12 -3.49
CA ASP A 185 -14.23 0.62 -4.37
C ASP A 185 -13.85 0.54 -5.85
N ALA A 186 -12.55 0.64 -6.17
CA ALA A 186 -12.06 0.57 -7.55
C ALA A 186 -10.64 0.03 -7.61
N ILE A 187 -10.32 -0.63 -8.74
CA ILE A 187 -8.98 -1.14 -9.04
C ILE A 187 -8.38 -0.31 -10.18
N ASP A 188 -7.15 0.17 -9.97
CA ASP A 188 -6.28 0.72 -11.00
C ASP A 188 -5.31 -0.38 -11.45
N LEU A 189 -5.49 -0.89 -12.66
CA LEU A 189 -4.66 -1.95 -13.22
C LEU A 189 -3.42 -1.38 -13.91
N SER A 190 -2.29 -1.97 -13.56
CA SER A 190 -0.98 -1.59 -14.11
C SER A 190 -0.37 -2.74 -14.92
#